data_8a20d010f9c3232e6f3ba4eafd4fd1bc
#
_entry.id   8a20d010f9c3232e6f3ba4eafd4fd1bc
#
_cell.length_a   1.000
_cell.length_b   1.000
_cell.length_c   1.000
_cell.angle_alpha   90.00
_cell.angle_beta   90.00
_cell.angle_gamma   90.00
#
_symmetry.space_group_name_H-M   'P 1'
#
loop_
_entity.id
_entity.type
_entity.pdbx_description
1 polymer ?
#
loop_
_entity_poly.entity_id
_entity_poly.type
_entity_poly.pdbx_seq_one_letter_code
_entity_poly.pdbx_strand_id
1 'polypeptide(L)'
;VRGPVLVTGGAGSVGRLVVARLRAQGDVVRVFDLPGLDYSGLEGEEGVEVVRGDITDAASVRHAVSGAAGVIHLAALLPPTSERDEELTFAVNVEGTARVAGALRDLNPGAPLVFSSSVNTYGDTTSSEPPIAVDHPQHGLNAYARSKIGAERRLLDILPSATVLRISGISVPAFQEPPDVWPFMPEQRIEFVHRDDVVTALCAAATTTEARGRVFNIAGGVTWRMTGRAYVADYFDLLGVPFEEASFQGRPGLFDWYDTAESQSVLGYQETPYETYISQLRTAIERLMEG
;
A
#
# COMPACT_ATOMS: atom_id res chain seq x y z
N VAL A 1 -26.21 -14.35 -4.35
CA VAL A 1 -25.31 -13.89 -3.25
C VAL A 1 -23.92 -13.80 -3.85
N ARG A 2 -23.33 -12.62 -3.87
CA ARG A 2 -21.91 -12.46 -4.21
C ARG A 2 -21.10 -13.11 -3.07
N GLY A 3 -20.04 -13.86 -3.41
CA GLY A 3 -19.11 -14.39 -2.42
C GLY A 3 -18.35 -13.26 -1.67
N PRO A 4 -17.54 -13.58 -0.67
CA PRO A 4 -16.76 -12.60 0.09
C PRO A 4 -15.69 -11.93 -0.77
N VAL A 5 -15.35 -10.68 -0.45
CA VAL A 5 -14.11 -10.06 -0.93
C VAL A 5 -12.96 -10.58 -0.07
N LEU A 6 -11.98 -11.22 -0.70
CA LEU A 6 -10.79 -11.70 -0.01
C LEU A 6 -9.79 -10.55 0.18
N VAL A 7 -9.35 -10.34 1.42
CA VAL A 7 -8.24 -9.42 1.75
C VAL A 7 -7.09 -10.24 2.30
N THR A 8 -6.03 -10.42 1.52
CA THR A 8 -4.79 -11.03 2.03
C THR A 8 -3.95 -9.97 2.73
N GLY A 9 -3.27 -10.31 3.80
CA GLY A 9 -2.67 -9.29 4.67
C GLY A 9 -3.73 -8.51 5.46
N GLY A 10 -4.92 -9.09 5.63
CA GLY A 10 -6.07 -8.41 6.20
C GLY A 10 -6.00 -8.16 7.71
N ALA A 11 -5.11 -8.84 8.43
CA ALA A 11 -4.82 -8.56 9.84
C ALA A 11 -3.78 -7.44 10.05
N GLY A 12 -3.13 -6.97 8.97
CA GLY A 12 -2.19 -5.84 8.98
C GLY A 12 -2.89 -4.48 9.13
N SER A 13 -2.10 -3.42 9.35
CA SER A 13 -2.61 -2.07 9.64
C SER A 13 -3.51 -1.50 8.54
N VAL A 14 -3.11 -1.58 7.27
CA VAL A 14 -3.93 -1.16 6.12
C VAL A 14 -5.05 -2.17 5.86
N GLY A 15 -4.76 -3.47 6.00
CA GLY A 15 -5.73 -4.54 5.79
C GLY A 15 -6.97 -4.40 6.67
N ARG A 16 -6.80 -4.12 7.95
CA ARG A 16 -7.93 -3.89 8.90
C ARG A 16 -8.83 -2.73 8.47
N LEU A 17 -8.24 -1.65 7.95
CA LEU A 17 -9.00 -0.50 7.47
C LEU A 17 -9.76 -0.82 6.18
N VAL A 18 -9.14 -1.58 5.28
CA VAL A 18 -9.83 -2.10 4.07
C VAL A 18 -11.00 -2.99 4.46
N VAL A 19 -10.81 -3.92 5.41
CA VAL A 19 -11.89 -4.77 5.94
C VAL A 19 -13.03 -3.91 6.51
N ALA A 20 -12.71 -2.94 7.37
CA ALA A 20 -13.70 -2.05 7.97
C ALA A 20 -14.48 -1.26 6.89
N ARG A 21 -13.78 -0.72 5.87
CA ARG A 21 -14.40 0.02 4.77
C ARG A 21 -15.35 -0.85 3.95
N LEU A 22 -14.92 -2.05 3.56
CA LEU A 22 -15.76 -3.00 2.82
C LEU A 22 -16.98 -3.42 3.63
N ARG A 23 -16.82 -3.67 4.95
CA ARG A 23 -17.94 -3.97 5.85
C ARG A 23 -18.93 -2.81 5.92
N ALA A 24 -18.47 -1.57 6.01
CA ALA A 24 -19.32 -0.39 5.99
C ALA A 24 -20.11 -0.24 4.67
N GLN A 25 -19.59 -0.80 3.57
CA GLN A 25 -20.27 -0.88 2.27
C GLN A 25 -21.26 -2.06 2.16
N GLY A 26 -21.31 -2.93 3.18
CA GLY A 26 -22.21 -4.08 3.21
C GLY A 26 -21.63 -5.36 2.59
N ASP A 27 -20.34 -5.36 2.21
CA ASP A 27 -19.69 -6.55 1.66
C ASP A 27 -19.40 -7.58 2.76
N VAL A 28 -19.47 -8.86 2.45
CA VAL A 28 -18.86 -9.93 3.24
C VAL A 28 -17.38 -9.97 2.92
N VAL A 29 -16.53 -10.00 3.94
CA VAL A 29 -15.07 -9.95 3.79
C VAL A 29 -14.44 -11.22 4.34
N ARG A 30 -13.53 -11.80 3.57
CA ARG A 30 -12.67 -12.88 4.04
C ARG A 30 -11.28 -12.33 4.27
N VAL A 31 -10.79 -12.43 5.51
CA VAL A 31 -9.42 -12.07 5.90
C VAL A 31 -8.54 -13.31 5.77
N PHE A 32 -7.42 -13.21 5.05
CA PHE A 32 -6.41 -14.25 4.97
C PHE A 32 -5.06 -13.71 5.40
N ASP A 33 -4.51 -14.29 6.48
CA ASP A 33 -3.21 -13.88 7.02
C ASP A 33 -2.58 -14.99 7.88
N LEU A 34 -1.33 -14.79 8.32
CA LEU A 34 -0.56 -15.76 9.09
C LEU A 34 -1.25 -16.11 10.43
N PRO A 35 -1.17 -17.39 10.88
CA PRO A 35 -1.88 -17.85 12.08
C PRO A 35 -1.51 -17.13 13.39
N GLY A 36 -0.26 -16.62 13.50
CA GLY A 36 0.28 -16.01 14.72
C GLY A 36 -0.04 -14.52 14.91
N LEU A 37 -0.85 -13.92 14.02
CA LEU A 37 -1.19 -12.50 14.12
C LEU A 37 -2.36 -12.25 15.09
N ASP A 38 -2.51 -10.99 15.49
CA ASP A 38 -3.67 -10.54 16.25
C ASP A 38 -4.89 -10.41 15.34
N TYR A 39 -5.98 -11.09 15.69
CA TYR A 39 -7.27 -11.04 14.99
C TYR A 39 -8.38 -10.39 15.82
N SER A 40 -8.06 -9.74 16.93
CA SER A 40 -9.04 -9.00 17.72
C SER A 40 -9.72 -7.91 16.87
N GLY A 41 -11.05 -7.76 17.00
CA GLY A 41 -11.83 -6.87 16.14
C GLY A 41 -12.00 -7.33 14.69
N LEU A 42 -11.61 -8.56 14.36
CA LEU A 42 -11.90 -9.22 13.07
C LEU A 42 -12.63 -10.54 13.31
N GLU A 43 -12.17 -11.34 14.26
CA GLU A 43 -12.76 -12.63 14.57
C GLU A 43 -14.07 -12.46 15.36
N GLY A 44 -15.12 -13.12 14.90
CA GLY A 44 -16.46 -13.01 15.49
C GLY A 44 -17.26 -11.80 15.02
N GLU A 45 -16.68 -10.91 14.22
CA GLU A 45 -17.42 -9.80 13.62
C GLU A 45 -18.38 -10.29 12.53
N GLU A 46 -19.60 -9.77 12.55
CA GLU A 46 -20.61 -10.13 11.56
C GLU A 46 -20.13 -9.80 10.15
N GLY A 47 -20.17 -10.78 9.24
CA GLY A 47 -19.77 -10.66 7.84
C GLY A 47 -18.25 -10.62 7.64
N VAL A 48 -17.45 -10.99 8.64
CA VAL A 48 -16.02 -11.24 8.53
C VAL A 48 -15.72 -12.71 8.69
N GLU A 49 -15.09 -13.31 7.68
CA GLU A 49 -14.58 -14.68 7.71
C GLU A 49 -13.07 -14.63 7.93
N VAL A 50 -12.55 -15.27 8.97
CA VAL A 50 -11.10 -15.35 9.20
C VAL A 50 -10.56 -16.69 8.73
N VAL A 51 -9.61 -16.67 7.79
CA VAL A 51 -8.87 -17.83 7.30
C VAL A 51 -7.39 -17.61 7.64
N ARG A 52 -6.87 -18.46 8.52
CA ARG A 52 -5.43 -18.42 8.91
C ARG A 52 -4.64 -19.33 8.00
N GLY A 53 -3.56 -18.82 7.42
CA GLY A 53 -2.69 -19.60 6.54
C GLY A 53 -1.49 -18.81 6.04
N ASP A 54 -0.58 -19.51 5.40
CA ASP A 54 0.61 -18.92 4.81
C ASP A 54 0.40 -18.76 3.29
N ILE A 55 0.75 -17.60 2.74
CA ILE A 55 0.66 -17.32 1.31
C ILE A 55 1.65 -18.15 0.48
N THR A 56 2.67 -18.72 1.14
CA THR A 56 3.61 -19.64 0.51
C THR A 56 3.06 -21.06 0.41
N ASP A 57 1.95 -21.39 1.10
CA ASP A 57 1.27 -22.68 0.97
C ASP A 57 0.11 -22.62 -0.05
N ALA A 58 0.26 -23.39 -1.12
CA ALA A 58 -0.72 -23.42 -2.21
C ALA A 58 -2.10 -23.92 -1.77
N ALA A 59 -2.18 -24.83 -0.80
CA ALA A 59 -3.45 -25.37 -0.33
C ALA A 59 -4.23 -24.31 0.48
N SER A 60 -3.53 -23.60 1.38
CA SER A 60 -4.08 -22.47 2.14
C SER A 60 -4.59 -21.35 1.23
N VAL A 61 -3.80 -20.99 0.20
CA VAL A 61 -4.18 -19.96 -0.78
C VAL A 61 -5.44 -20.39 -1.56
N ARG A 62 -5.48 -21.63 -2.07
CA ARG A 62 -6.66 -22.13 -2.81
C ARG A 62 -7.91 -22.17 -1.92
N HIS A 63 -7.77 -22.54 -0.66
CA HIS A 63 -8.87 -22.51 0.31
C HIS A 63 -9.37 -21.06 0.51
N ALA A 64 -8.46 -20.10 0.76
CA ALA A 64 -8.82 -18.70 0.97
C ALA A 64 -9.50 -18.06 -0.25
N VAL A 65 -9.03 -18.37 -1.47
CA VAL A 65 -9.54 -17.81 -2.73
C VAL A 65 -10.88 -18.45 -3.14
N SER A 66 -11.18 -19.68 -2.70
CA SER A 66 -12.38 -20.41 -3.14
C SER A 66 -13.66 -19.63 -2.86
N GLY A 67 -14.45 -19.38 -3.92
CA GLY A 67 -15.72 -18.63 -3.84
C GLY A 67 -15.58 -17.13 -3.58
N ALA A 68 -14.36 -16.56 -3.59
CA ALA A 68 -14.18 -15.12 -3.42
C ALA A 68 -14.77 -14.34 -4.61
N ALA A 69 -15.50 -13.25 -4.35
CA ALA A 69 -16.05 -12.37 -5.38
C ALA A 69 -14.99 -11.43 -5.99
N GLY A 70 -13.89 -11.25 -5.30
CA GLY A 70 -12.73 -10.45 -5.70
C GLY A 70 -11.61 -10.57 -4.68
N VAL A 71 -10.42 -10.09 -5.00
CA VAL A 71 -9.24 -10.12 -4.13
C VAL A 71 -8.61 -8.74 -4.03
N ILE A 72 -8.36 -8.27 -2.81
CA ILE A 72 -7.44 -7.18 -2.50
C ILE A 72 -6.21 -7.81 -1.86
N HIS A 73 -5.09 -7.80 -2.61
CA HIS A 73 -3.87 -8.49 -2.24
C HIS A 73 -2.86 -7.53 -1.62
N LEU A 74 -2.76 -7.56 -0.27
CA LEU A 74 -1.87 -6.71 0.52
C LEU A 74 -0.73 -7.49 1.17
N ALA A 75 -0.85 -8.82 1.29
CA ALA A 75 0.15 -9.65 1.95
C ALA A 75 1.53 -9.50 1.28
N ALA A 76 2.51 -9.06 2.06
CA ALA A 76 3.89 -8.88 1.61
C ALA A 76 4.84 -8.76 2.81
N LEU A 77 6.09 -9.15 2.63
CA LEU A 77 7.18 -8.72 3.50
C LEU A 77 7.62 -7.31 3.10
N LEU A 78 7.65 -6.42 4.08
CA LEU A 78 8.00 -5.01 3.95
C LEU A 78 9.38 -4.73 4.57
N PRO A 79 10.06 -3.61 4.22
CA PRO A 79 11.23 -3.14 4.96
C PRO A 79 10.92 -2.90 6.44
N PRO A 80 11.85 -3.15 7.36
CA PRO A 80 13.21 -3.65 7.12
C PRO A 80 13.31 -5.17 6.95
N THR A 81 12.24 -5.93 7.17
CA THR A 81 12.26 -7.41 7.15
C THR A 81 12.62 -7.96 5.77
N SER A 82 12.08 -7.35 4.71
CA SER A 82 12.37 -7.75 3.32
C SER A 82 13.84 -7.62 2.92
N GLU A 83 14.58 -6.75 3.60
CA GLU A 83 16.01 -6.55 3.30
C GLU A 83 16.93 -7.53 4.03
N ARG A 84 16.40 -8.26 5.03
CA ARG A 84 17.18 -9.22 5.84
C ARG A 84 17.23 -10.59 5.21
N ASP A 85 16.20 -10.97 4.48
CA ASP A 85 16.07 -12.28 3.83
C ASP A 85 15.42 -12.11 2.46
N GLU A 86 16.25 -11.97 1.44
CA GLU A 86 15.79 -11.78 0.06
C GLU A 86 15.07 -13.02 -0.49
N GLU A 87 15.53 -14.25 -0.15
CA GLU A 87 14.92 -15.48 -0.61
C GLU A 87 13.49 -15.63 -0.07
N LEU A 88 13.31 -15.42 1.24
CA LEU A 88 11.97 -15.41 1.85
C LEU A 88 11.10 -14.29 1.27
N THR A 89 11.69 -13.11 1.02
CA THR A 89 10.97 -11.98 0.43
C THR A 89 10.43 -12.32 -0.95
N PHE A 90 11.22 -12.98 -1.79
CA PHE A 90 10.76 -13.42 -3.11
C PHE A 90 9.73 -14.57 -3.00
N ALA A 91 9.92 -15.50 -2.10
CA ALA A 91 8.96 -16.59 -1.86
C ALA A 91 7.56 -16.05 -1.46
N VAL A 92 7.52 -15.03 -0.59
CA VAL A 92 6.28 -14.39 -0.13
C VAL A 92 5.74 -13.42 -1.18
N ASN A 93 6.55 -12.44 -1.59
CA ASN A 93 6.05 -11.32 -2.40
C ASN A 93 5.82 -11.72 -3.87
N VAL A 94 6.66 -12.57 -4.45
CA VAL A 94 6.56 -12.95 -5.86
C VAL A 94 5.76 -14.24 -6.02
N GLU A 95 6.22 -15.34 -5.42
CA GLU A 95 5.57 -16.64 -5.59
C GLU A 95 4.23 -16.70 -4.86
N GLY A 96 4.10 -16.03 -3.70
CA GLY A 96 2.81 -15.88 -3.01
C GLY A 96 1.78 -15.16 -3.87
N THR A 97 2.16 -14.01 -4.48
CA THR A 97 1.31 -13.27 -5.43
C THR A 97 0.91 -14.14 -6.63
N ALA A 98 1.86 -14.90 -7.20
CA ALA A 98 1.60 -15.81 -8.31
C ALA A 98 0.60 -16.90 -7.94
N ARG A 99 0.67 -17.46 -6.70
CA ARG A 99 -0.29 -18.45 -6.18
C ARG A 99 -1.69 -17.86 -6.06
N VAL A 100 -1.82 -16.64 -5.51
CA VAL A 100 -3.12 -15.95 -5.41
C VAL A 100 -3.73 -15.72 -6.78
N ALA A 101 -2.95 -15.19 -7.72
CA ALA A 101 -3.38 -14.93 -9.10
C ALA A 101 -3.80 -16.23 -9.82
N GLY A 102 -3.00 -17.29 -9.70
CA GLY A 102 -3.28 -18.60 -10.29
C GLY A 102 -4.55 -19.24 -9.71
N ALA A 103 -4.68 -19.21 -8.37
CA ALA A 103 -5.88 -19.73 -7.71
C ALA A 103 -7.14 -18.96 -8.12
N LEU A 104 -7.07 -17.63 -8.22
CA LEU A 104 -8.22 -16.81 -8.63
C LEU A 104 -8.60 -17.09 -10.08
N ARG A 105 -7.63 -17.15 -11.01
CA ARG A 105 -7.87 -17.50 -12.41
C ARG A 105 -8.58 -18.86 -12.54
N ASP A 106 -8.13 -19.86 -11.76
CA ASP A 106 -8.60 -21.23 -11.89
C ASP A 106 -9.98 -21.45 -11.21
N LEU A 107 -10.23 -20.77 -10.09
CA LEU A 107 -11.42 -21.01 -9.26
C LEU A 107 -12.56 -20.02 -9.50
N ASN A 108 -12.22 -18.75 -9.79
CA ASN A 108 -13.19 -17.68 -9.95
C ASN A 108 -12.81 -16.79 -11.16
N PRO A 109 -12.87 -17.35 -12.38
CA PRO A 109 -12.49 -16.61 -13.58
C PRO A 109 -13.36 -15.36 -13.75
N GLY A 110 -12.71 -14.22 -13.98
CA GLY A 110 -13.37 -12.92 -14.12
C GLY A 110 -13.56 -12.13 -12.84
N ALA A 111 -13.28 -12.69 -11.66
CA ALA A 111 -13.25 -11.93 -10.42
C ALA A 111 -12.06 -10.92 -10.45
N PRO A 112 -12.24 -9.68 -9.93
CA PRO A 112 -11.18 -8.69 -9.91
C PRO A 112 -10.08 -9.07 -8.91
N LEU A 113 -8.83 -8.71 -9.24
CA LEU A 113 -7.71 -8.71 -8.32
C LEU A 113 -7.06 -7.33 -8.32
N VAL A 114 -6.95 -6.74 -7.14
CA VAL A 114 -6.21 -5.50 -6.88
C VAL A 114 -4.93 -5.85 -6.14
N PHE A 115 -3.79 -5.46 -6.67
CA PHE A 115 -2.48 -5.72 -6.08
C PHE A 115 -1.84 -4.44 -5.55
N SER A 116 -1.48 -4.45 -4.28
CA SER A 116 -0.70 -3.39 -3.63
C SER A 116 0.77 -3.52 -4.01
N SER A 117 1.20 -2.74 -5.01
CA SER A 117 2.60 -2.53 -5.38
C SER A 117 3.15 -1.26 -4.72
N SER A 118 4.29 -0.77 -5.17
CA SER A 118 4.96 0.39 -4.58
C SER A 118 5.65 1.25 -5.65
N VAL A 119 5.69 2.56 -5.44
CA VAL A 119 6.52 3.49 -6.23
C VAL A 119 8.02 3.21 -6.09
N ASN A 120 8.45 2.47 -5.06
CA ASN A 120 9.85 2.04 -4.92
C ASN A 120 10.34 1.20 -6.10
N THR A 121 9.42 0.64 -6.90
CA THR A 121 9.74 -0.06 -8.15
C THR A 121 10.45 0.82 -9.18
N TYR A 122 10.26 2.14 -9.14
CA TYR A 122 10.93 3.07 -10.06
C TYR A 122 12.41 3.30 -9.71
N GLY A 123 12.81 3.11 -8.45
CA GLY A 123 14.17 3.38 -8.00
C GLY A 123 14.46 4.88 -7.82
N ASP A 124 15.67 5.30 -8.18
CA ASP A 124 16.07 6.71 -8.13
C ASP A 124 15.59 7.45 -9.39
N THR A 125 14.65 8.34 -9.22
CA THR A 125 14.02 9.14 -10.28
C THR A 125 14.43 10.62 -10.22
N THR A 126 15.37 10.99 -9.36
CA THR A 126 15.73 12.41 -9.12
C THR A 126 16.24 13.14 -10.36
N SER A 127 16.81 12.42 -11.34
CA SER A 127 17.23 12.95 -12.63
C SER A 127 16.13 12.97 -13.71
N SER A 128 14.96 12.43 -13.40
CA SER A 128 13.82 12.38 -14.32
C SER A 128 12.96 13.63 -14.22
N GLU A 129 12.25 13.94 -15.31
CA GLU A 129 11.28 15.05 -15.32
C GLU A 129 10.01 14.64 -14.57
N PRO A 130 9.58 15.37 -13.53
CA PRO A 130 8.36 15.07 -12.80
C PRO A 130 7.12 15.62 -13.51
N PRO A 131 5.94 15.05 -13.25
CA PRO A 131 5.67 13.91 -12.39
C PRO A 131 6.00 12.55 -13.05
N ILE A 132 6.43 11.59 -12.25
CA ILE A 132 6.79 10.24 -12.72
C ILE A 132 5.55 9.50 -13.19
N ALA A 133 5.50 9.17 -14.47
CA ALA A 133 4.39 8.45 -15.09
C ALA A 133 4.46 6.93 -14.83
N VAL A 134 3.35 6.21 -15.04
CA VAL A 134 3.27 4.76 -14.80
C VAL A 134 4.13 3.92 -15.75
N ASP A 135 4.46 4.45 -16.92
CA ASP A 135 5.34 3.81 -17.92
C ASP A 135 6.83 4.10 -17.70
N HIS A 136 7.18 4.92 -16.68
CA HIS A 136 8.58 5.14 -16.32
C HIS A 136 9.26 3.79 -16.03
N PRO A 137 10.50 3.58 -16.53
CA PRO A 137 11.23 2.33 -16.31
C PRO A 137 11.36 1.96 -14.84
N GLN A 138 11.15 0.67 -14.54
CA GLN A 138 11.33 0.13 -13.18
C GLN A 138 12.77 -0.28 -12.95
N HIS A 139 13.35 0.19 -11.83
CA HIS A 139 14.72 -0.12 -11.42
C HIS A 139 14.78 -0.37 -9.91
N GLY A 140 14.54 -1.60 -9.47
CA GLY A 140 14.52 -1.96 -8.04
C GLY A 140 15.90 -1.90 -7.39
N LEU A 141 16.12 -0.93 -6.49
CA LEU A 141 17.40 -0.71 -5.81
C LEU A 141 17.59 -1.53 -4.54
N ASN A 142 16.53 -2.12 -4.00
CA ASN A 142 16.55 -2.97 -2.81
C ASN A 142 15.74 -4.25 -3.02
N ALA A 143 15.81 -5.21 -2.10
CA ALA A 143 15.13 -6.50 -2.22
C ALA A 143 13.61 -6.34 -2.33
N TYR A 144 13.04 -5.44 -1.53
CA TYR A 144 11.60 -5.12 -1.57
C TYR A 144 11.17 -4.64 -2.96
N ALA A 145 11.85 -3.62 -3.50
CA ALA A 145 11.50 -3.07 -4.81
C ALA A 145 11.64 -4.13 -5.92
N ARG A 146 12.73 -4.91 -5.91
CA ARG A 146 12.92 -6.03 -6.87
C ARG A 146 11.81 -7.07 -6.75
N SER A 147 11.41 -7.42 -5.52
CA SER A 147 10.31 -8.37 -5.31
C SER A 147 8.96 -7.82 -5.81
N LYS A 148 8.66 -6.52 -5.61
CA LYS A 148 7.42 -5.91 -6.16
C LYS A 148 7.42 -5.88 -7.68
N ILE A 149 8.56 -5.58 -8.33
CA ILE A 149 8.71 -5.68 -9.80
C ILE A 149 8.45 -7.12 -10.27
N GLY A 150 9.06 -8.10 -9.61
CA GLY A 150 8.87 -9.52 -9.92
C GLY A 150 7.41 -9.94 -9.75
N ALA A 151 6.76 -9.48 -8.68
CA ALA A 151 5.35 -9.75 -8.41
C ALA A 151 4.42 -9.15 -9.47
N GLU A 152 4.62 -7.87 -9.85
CA GLU A 152 3.85 -7.23 -10.93
C GLU A 152 3.93 -8.03 -12.24
N ARG A 153 5.14 -8.42 -12.66
CA ARG A 153 5.36 -9.19 -13.89
C ARG A 153 4.65 -10.55 -13.83
N ARG A 154 4.89 -11.31 -12.77
CA ARG A 154 4.27 -12.64 -12.61
C ARG A 154 2.75 -12.55 -12.52
N LEU A 155 2.22 -11.55 -11.79
CA LEU A 155 0.78 -11.32 -11.68
C LEU A 155 0.16 -11.06 -13.06
N LEU A 156 0.71 -10.12 -13.82
CA LEU A 156 0.16 -9.71 -15.10
C LEU A 156 0.32 -10.81 -16.17
N ASP A 157 1.36 -11.64 -16.11
CA ASP A 157 1.49 -12.84 -16.96
C ASP A 157 0.39 -13.87 -16.68
N ILE A 158 0.00 -14.05 -15.40
CA ILE A 158 -1.02 -15.03 -14.98
C ILE A 158 -2.44 -14.49 -15.16
N LEU A 159 -2.65 -13.23 -14.78
CA LEU A 159 -3.95 -12.55 -14.73
C LEU A 159 -3.82 -11.13 -15.32
N PRO A 160 -3.82 -10.99 -16.66
CA PRO A 160 -3.67 -9.66 -17.32
C PRO A 160 -4.75 -8.64 -16.95
N SER A 161 -5.89 -9.09 -16.39
CA SER A 161 -6.97 -8.23 -15.93
C SER A 161 -6.78 -7.68 -14.52
N ALA A 162 -5.68 -8.04 -13.83
CA ALA A 162 -5.38 -7.53 -12.49
C ALA A 162 -5.11 -6.02 -12.52
N THR A 163 -5.54 -5.34 -11.46
CA THR A 163 -5.22 -3.92 -11.23
C THR A 163 -4.01 -3.82 -10.32
N VAL A 164 -3.02 -3.02 -10.71
CA VAL A 164 -1.80 -2.80 -9.93
C VAL A 164 -1.80 -1.37 -9.40
N LEU A 165 -1.67 -1.19 -8.09
CA LEU A 165 -1.55 0.10 -7.45
C LEU A 165 -0.11 0.29 -6.91
N ARG A 166 0.69 1.13 -7.56
CA ARG A 166 2.01 1.56 -7.08
C ARG A 166 1.82 2.66 -6.06
N ILE A 167 1.79 2.28 -4.80
CA ILE A 167 1.48 3.16 -3.68
C ILE A 167 2.74 3.85 -3.20
N SER A 168 2.65 5.16 -2.98
CA SER A 168 3.70 5.99 -2.39
C SER A 168 3.81 5.78 -0.89
N GLY A 169 4.72 6.50 -0.22
CA GLY A 169 4.85 6.47 1.24
C GLY A 169 3.54 6.81 1.92
N ILE A 170 3.07 5.93 2.79
CA ILE A 170 1.78 6.09 3.47
C ILE A 170 1.99 6.93 4.74
N SER A 171 1.35 8.10 4.78
CA SER A 171 1.30 8.94 5.97
C SER A 171 0.11 8.55 6.84
N VAL A 172 0.41 8.22 8.10
CA VAL A 172 -0.59 7.85 9.12
C VAL A 172 -0.86 9.07 10.01
N PRO A 173 -2.12 9.50 10.22
CA PRO A 173 -2.44 10.65 11.05
C PRO A 173 -2.41 10.28 12.55
N ALA A 174 -1.25 9.83 13.01
CA ALA A 174 -0.96 9.50 14.40
C ALA A 174 0.52 9.80 14.67
N PHE A 175 0.84 10.18 15.89
CA PHE A 175 2.23 10.41 16.27
C PHE A 175 3.07 9.16 16.01
N GLN A 176 4.19 9.37 15.35
CA GLN A 176 5.26 8.40 15.19
C GLN A 176 6.57 9.09 15.55
N GLU A 177 7.42 8.38 16.25
CA GLU A 177 8.75 8.91 16.54
C GLU A 177 9.49 9.17 15.22
N PRO A 178 10.05 10.38 15.01
CA PRO A 178 10.81 10.67 13.80
C PRO A 178 12.01 9.74 13.70
N PRO A 179 12.40 9.32 12.48
CA PRO A 179 13.58 8.49 12.31
C PRO A 179 14.85 9.29 12.63
N ASP A 180 15.89 8.63 13.16
CA ASP A 180 17.21 9.24 13.37
C ASP A 180 17.78 9.91 12.10
N VAL A 181 17.50 9.31 10.95
CA VAL A 181 17.92 9.82 9.63
C VAL A 181 16.76 9.67 8.65
N TRP A 182 16.27 10.80 8.12
CA TRP A 182 15.22 10.81 7.11
C TRP A 182 15.69 10.11 5.82
N PRO A 183 14.87 9.22 5.22
CA PRO A 183 15.26 8.35 4.10
C PRO A 183 15.22 9.06 2.74
N PHE A 184 15.50 10.34 2.70
CA PHE A 184 15.60 11.20 1.51
C PHE A 184 16.54 12.38 1.76
N MET A 185 16.94 13.08 0.69
CA MET A 185 17.71 14.32 0.79
C MET A 185 16.77 15.51 1.08
N PRO A 186 17.26 16.58 1.73
CA PRO A 186 16.42 17.73 2.09
C PRO A 186 15.75 18.39 0.87
N GLU A 187 16.45 18.50 -0.25
CA GLU A 187 15.94 19.17 -1.47
C GLU A 187 15.27 18.17 -2.45
N GLN A 188 15.16 16.89 -2.07
CA GLN A 188 14.51 15.88 -2.90
C GLN A 188 13.01 16.13 -2.96
N ARG A 189 12.42 15.95 -4.13
CA ARG A 189 10.97 15.89 -4.34
C ARG A 189 10.40 14.68 -3.63
N ILE A 190 9.35 14.88 -2.85
CA ILE A 190 8.61 13.81 -2.18
C ILE A 190 7.11 14.05 -2.34
N GLU A 191 6.35 12.98 -2.48
CA GLU A 191 4.89 12.98 -2.49
C GLU A 191 4.43 11.73 -1.76
N PHE A 192 3.93 11.89 -0.55
CA PHE A 192 3.31 10.82 0.22
C PHE A 192 1.80 10.75 -0.07
N VAL A 193 1.11 9.87 0.61
CA VAL A 193 -0.35 9.72 0.49
C VAL A 193 -0.97 9.45 1.86
N HIS A 194 -2.12 10.05 2.12
CA HIS A 194 -2.85 9.77 3.35
C HIS A 194 -3.30 8.30 3.40
N ARG A 195 -3.20 7.67 4.58
CA ARG A 195 -3.55 6.26 4.78
C ARG A 195 -4.99 5.95 4.34
N ASP A 196 -5.94 6.81 4.66
CA ASP A 196 -7.36 6.56 4.36
C ASP A 196 -7.64 6.73 2.86
N ASP A 197 -6.88 7.56 2.14
CA ASP A 197 -6.93 7.69 0.68
C ASP A 197 -6.41 6.40 0.00
N VAL A 198 -5.39 5.75 0.58
CA VAL A 198 -4.94 4.43 0.11
C VAL A 198 -6.04 3.39 0.26
N VAL A 199 -6.75 3.39 1.40
CA VAL A 199 -7.89 2.48 1.63
C VAL A 199 -9.00 2.75 0.62
N THR A 200 -9.30 4.02 0.36
CA THR A 200 -10.28 4.41 -0.67
C THR A 200 -9.86 3.89 -2.06
N ALA A 201 -8.59 4.10 -2.45
CA ALA A 201 -8.07 3.63 -3.74
C ALA A 201 -8.16 2.10 -3.90
N LEU A 202 -7.79 1.33 -2.86
CA LEU A 202 -7.85 -0.13 -2.86
C LEU A 202 -9.28 -0.65 -3.02
N CYS A 203 -10.22 -0.09 -2.25
CA CYS A 203 -11.63 -0.49 -2.31
C CYS A 203 -12.28 -0.05 -3.65
N ALA A 204 -12.02 1.16 -4.12
CA ALA A 204 -12.52 1.65 -5.41
C ALA A 204 -12.00 0.77 -6.57
N ALA A 205 -10.70 0.44 -6.58
CA ALA A 205 -10.12 -0.41 -7.63
C ALA A 205 -10.73 -1.82 -7.70
N ALA A 206 -11.22 -2.35 -6.57
CA ALA A 206 -11.86 -3.67 -6.53
C ALA A 206 -13.27 -3.68 -7.17
N THR A 207 -13.93 -2.53 -7.26
CA THR A 207 -15.31 -2.41 -7.77
C THR A 207 -15.41 -1.69 -9.11
N THR A 208 -14.39 -0.89 -9.48
CA THR A 208 -14.38 -0.09 -10.72
C THR A 208 -13.92 -0.95 -11.90
N THR A 209 -14.79 -1.12 -12.88
CA THR A 209 -14.49 -1.94 -14.08
C THR A 209 -13.37 -1.32 -14.91
N GLU A 210 -13.32 0.00 -14.99
CA GLU A 210 -12.32 0.78 -15.72
C GLU A 210 -10.90 0.65 -15.14
N ALA A 211 -10.77 0.17 -13.91
CA ALA A 211 -9.47 -0.09 -13.28
C ALA A 211 -8.83 -1.42 -13.71
N ARG A 212 -9.62 -2.33 -14.28
CA ARG A 212 -9.15 -3.69 -14.63
C ARG A 212 -8.06 -3.66 -15.69
N GLY A 213 -7.01 -4.45 -15.45
CA GLY A 213 -5.86 -4.60 -16.36
C GLY A 213 -4.98 -3.36 -16.42
N ARG A 214 -5.07 -2.46 -15.44
CA ARG A 214 -4.33 -1.21 -15.45
C ARG A 214 -3.37 -1.09 -14.27
N VAL A 215 -2.34 -0.28 -14.48
CA VAL A 215 -1.37 0.11 -13.44
C VAL A 215 -1.61 1.58 -13.11
N PHE A 216 -1.63 1.92 -11.83
CA PHE A 216 -1.83 3.27 -11.35
C PHE A 216 -0.76 3.66 -10.33
N ASN A 217 -0.31 4.92 -10.38
CA ASN A 217 0.36 5.55 -9.25
C ASN A 217 -0.68 6.02 -8.24
N ILE A 218 -0.46 5.72 -6.97
CA ILE A 218 -1.30 6.14 -5.85
C ILE A 218 -0.45 7.00 -4.91
N ALA A 219 -0.63 8.30 -5.01
CA ALA A 219 0.05 9.32 -4.22
C ALA A 219 -0.92 10.46 -3.89
N GLY A 220 -0.55 11.38 -3.00
CA GLY A 220 -1.48 12.34 -2.42
C GLY A 220 -1.92 13.49 -3.34
N GLY A 221 -1.34 13.60 -4.53
CA GLY A 221 -1.65 14.66 -5.49
C GLY A 221 -0.95 15.98 -5.18
N VAL A 222 -1.38 17.04 -5.86
CA VAL A 222 -0.69 18.33 -5.87
C VAL A 222 -0.44 18.91 -4.48
N THR A 223 -1.38 18.75 -3.54
CA THR A 223 -1.25 19.28 -2.17
C THR A 223 -0.17 18.59 -1.35
N TRP A 224 0.26 17.39 -1.76
CA TRP A 224 1.30 16.58 -1.10
C TRP A 224 2.68 16.70 -1.77
N ARG A 225 2.81 17.47 -2.85
CA ARG A 225 4.06 17.68 -3.58
C ARG A 225 4.91 18.71 -2.89
N MET A 226 6.01 18.28 -2.29
CA MET A 226 6.92 19.16 -1.57
C MET A 226 8.35 18.66 -1.63
N THR A 227 9.28 19.36 -0.98
CA THR A 227 10.63 18.86 -0.73
C THR A 227 10.69 18.10 0.60
N GLY A 228 11.69 17.24 0.76
CA GLY A 228 11.95 16.57 2.04
C GLY A 228 12.12 17.56 3.18
N ARG A 229 12.81 18.70 2.92
CA ARG A 229 12.97 19.81 3.87
C ARG A 229 11.63 20.35 4.36
N ALA A 230 10.72 20.65 3.46
CA ALA A 230 9.41 21.22 3.81
C ALA A 230 8.60 20.25 4.69
N TYR A 231 8.55 18.97 4.31
CA TYR A 231 7.85 17.96 5.08
C TYR A 231 8.40 17.80 6.51
N VAL A 232 9.73 17.75 6.64
CA VAL A 232 10.39 17.60 7.95
C VAL A 232 10.24 18.85 8.80
N ALA A 233 10.30 20.03 8.19
CA ALA A 233 10.07 21.29 8.92
C ALA A 233 8.66 21.34 9.53
N ASP A 234 7.63 21.00 8.74
CA ASP A 234 6.25 20.94 9.26
C ASP A 234 6.11 19.89 10.39
N TYR A 235 6.76 18.73 10.22
CA TYR A 235 6.71 17.67 11.24
C TYR A 235 7.40 18.08 12.52
N PHE A 236 8.57 18.73 12.47
CA PHE A 236 9.33 19.19 13.61
C PHE A 236 8.66 20.38 14.31
N ASP A 237 8.01 21.27 13.55
CA ASP A 237 7.19 22.35 14.10
C ASP A 237 6.05 21.80 15.00
N LEU A 238 5.39 20.72 14.56
CA LEU A 238 4.36 20.04 15.36
C LEU A 238 4.89 19.47 16.69
N LEU A 239 6.15 19.07 16.72
CA LEU A 239 6.80 18.50 17.90
C LEU A 239 7.48 19.58 18.79
N GLY A 240 7.55 20.82 18.33
CA GLY A 240 8.32 21.88 18.98
C GLY A 240 9.82 21.63 19.00
N VAL A 241 10.32 20.86 18.01
CA VAL A 241 11.74 20.51 17.84
C VAL A 241 12.36 21.43 16.80
N PRO A 242 13.55 22.02 17.03
CA PRO A 242 14.25 22.84 16.05
C PRO A 242 14.59 22.01 14.78
N PHE A 243 14.35 22.58 13.58
CA PHE A 243 14.65 21.91 12.33
C PHE A 243 16.12 21.50 12.17
N GLU A 244 17.03 22.23 12.83
CA GLU A 244 18.48 21.98 12.83
C GLU A 244 18.85 20.60 13.43
N GLU A 245 17.96 19.99 14.20
CA GLU A 245 18.12 18.63 14.73
C GLU A 245 17.81 17.54 13.70
N ALA A 246 17.22 17.89 12.54
CA ALA A 246 16.91 16.93 11.51
C ALA A 246 18.16 16.42 10.80
N SER A 247 18.29 15.11 10.71
CA SER A 247 19.33 14.45 9.91
C SER A 247 18.73 13.83 8.65
N PHE A 248 19.40 13.99 7.53
CA PHE A 248 18.99 13.47 6.23
C PHE A 248 20.07 12.53 5.67
N GLN A 249 19.65 11.52 4.91
CA GLN A 249 20.63 10.70 4.22
C GLN A 249 21.35 11.50 3.12
N GLY A 250 22.62 11.11 2.85
CA GLY A 250 23.47 11.79 1.85
C GLY A 250 23.27 11.32 0.41
N ARG A 251 22.19 10.59 0.12
CA ARG A 251 21.84 10.05 -1.22
C ARG A 251 20.33 10.17 -1.45
N PRO A 252 19.88 10.15 -2.73
CA PRO A 252 18.45 10.15 -3.02
C PRO A 252 17.72 8.98 -2.36
N GLY A 253 16.52 9.25 -1.84
CA GLY A 253 15.55 8.23 -1.43
C GLY A 253 14.73 7.73 -2.63
N LEU A 254 13.80 6.83 -2.37
CA LEU A 254 12.94 6.22 -3.39
C LEU A 254 11.60 6.96 -3.51
N PHE A 255 11.65 8.29 -3.53
CA PHE A 255 10.48 9.17 -3.56
C PHE A 255 10.64 10.23 -4.64
N ASP A 256 9.51 10.65 -5.22
CA ASP A 256 9.42 11.75 -6.17
C ASP A 256 7.98 12.29 -6.19
N TRP A 257 7.61 13.12 -7.17
CA TRP A 257 6.23 13.48 -7.52
C TRP A 257 5.73 12.53 -8.62
N TYR A 258 4.50 12.06 -8.48
CA TYR A 258 3.93 11.03 -9.35
C TYR A 258 2.77 11.56 -10.18
N ASP A 259 2.63 11.05 -11.41
CA ASP A 259 1.43 11.32 -12.20
C ASP A 259 0.27 10.46 -11.65
N THR A 260 -0.69 11.14 -11.06
CA THR A 260 -1.89 10.58 -10.46
C THR A 260 -3.17 11.04 -11.15
N ALA A 261 -3.08 11.76 -12.28
CA ALA A 261 -4.26 12.32 -12.95
C ALA A 261 -5.26 11.22 -13.34
N GLU A 262 -4.76 10.14 -13.92
CA GLU A 262 -5.59 9.02 -14.34
C GLU A 262 -6.14 8.22 -13.16
N SER A 263 -5.32 7.91 -12.16
CA SER A 263 -5.78 7.19 -10.96
C SER A 263 -6.83 7.99 -10.19
N GLN A 264 -6.66 9.30 -10.05
CA GLN A 264 -7.67 10.15 -9.43
C GLN A 264 -8.98 10.19 -10.24
N SER A 265 -8.88 10.29 -11.57
CA SER A 265 -10.07 10.30 -12.44
C SER A 265 -10.87 8.99 -12.37
N VAL A 266 -10.19 7.85 -12.26
CA VAL A 266 -10.83 6.52 -12.26
C VAL A 266 -11.27 6.09 -10.86
N LEU A 267 -10.48 6.39 -9.82
CA LEU A 267 -10.69 5.85 -8.47
C LEU A 267 -11.23 6.90 -7.48
N GLY A 268 -11.06 8.20 -7.74
CA GLY A 268 -11.60 9.27 -6.90
C GLY A 268 -11.12 9.25 -5.45
N TYR A 269 -9.85 8.93 -5.20
CA TYR A 269 -9.35 8.57 -3.86
C TYR A 269 -8.67 9.70 -3.09
N GLN A 270 -8.22 10.78 -3.78
CA GLN A 270 -7.53 11.91 -3.15
C GLN A 270 -8.54 12.82 -2.43
N GLU A 271 -8.94 12.40 -1.23
CA GLU A 271 -9.93 13.10 -0.41
C GLU A 271 -9.28 13.91 0.72
N THR A 272 -8.00 13.65 1.04
CA THR A 272 -7.30 14.23 2.19
C THR A 272 -6.13 15.12 1.75
N PRO A 273 -6.32 16.47 1.64
CA PRO A 273 -5.23 17.41 1.41
C PRO A 273 -4.17 17.34 2.52
N TYR A 274 -2.93 17.71 2.20
CA TYR A 274 -1.81 17.69 3.16
C TYR A 274 -2.10 18.52 4.42
N GLU A 275 -2.72 19.69 4.30
CA GLU A 275 -3.09 20.53 5.44
C GLU A 275 -4.06 19.82 6.41
N THR A 276 -4.97 19.01 5.86
CA THR A 276 -5.87 18.18 6.68
C THR A 276 -5.09 17.14 7.47
N TYR A 277 -4.12 16.47 6.83
CA TYR A 277 -3.23 15.52 7.51
C TYR A 277 -2.45 16.18 8.65
N ILE A 278 -1.85 17.35 8.41
CA ILE A 278 -1.10 18.12 9.44
C ILE A 278 -2.03 18.49 10.62
N SER A 279 -3.26 18.90 10.34
CA SER A 279 -4.24 19.21 11.39
C SER A 279 -4.62 17.97 12.23
N GLN A 280 -4.81 16.83 11.58
CA GLN A 280 -5.09 15.55 12.24
C GLN A 280 -3.90 15.09 13.10
N LEU A 281 -2.69 15.22 12.58
CA LEU A 281 -1.47 14.86 13.29
C LEU A 281 -1.25 15.75 14.52
N ARG A 282 -1.49 17.07 14.40
CA ARG A 282 -1.46 18.02 15.53
C ARG A 282 -2.41 17.56 16.62
N THR A 283 -3.66 17.27 16.28
CA THR A 283 -4.66 16.80 17.24
C THR A 283 -4.25 15.48 17.92
N ALA A 284 -3.61 14.57 17.17
CA ALA A 284 -3.13 13.30 17.72
C ALA A 284 -1.98 13.51 18.72
N ILE A 285 -1.06 14.45 18.44
CA ILE A 285 0.07 14.79 19.32
C ILE A 285 -0.47 15.46 20.60
N GLU A 286 -1.36 16.44 20.48
CA GLU A 286 -1.96 17.14 21.64
C GLU A 286 -2.62 16.16 22.61
N ARG A 287 -3.40 15.19 22.10
CA ARG A 287 -4.02 14.14 22.94
C ARG A 287 -3.01 13.26 23.67
N LEU A 288 -1.86 12.99 23.09
CA LEU A 288 -0.80 12.22 23.73
C LEU A 288 -0.10 13.00 24.83
N MET A 289 -0.05 14.33 24.72
CA MET A 289 0.57 15.20 25.73
C MET A 289 -0.37 15.47 26.93
N GLU A 290 -1.68 15.30 26.74
CA GLU A 290 -2.70 15.53 27.81
C GLU A 290 -3.00 14.26 28.65
N GLY A 291 -2.63 13.06 28.20
CA GLY A 291 -2.91 11.76 28.85
C GLY A 291 -1.69 11.15 29.49
#